data_b3e0b4d3c317a5954279efe80effe436
#
_entry.id   b3e0b4d3c317a5954279efe80effe436
#
_cell.length_a   1.000
_cell.length_b   1.000
_cell.length_c   1.000
_cell.angle_alpha   90.00
_cell.angle_beta   90.00
_cell.angle_gamma   90.00
#
_symmetry.space_group_name_H-M   'P 1'
#
loop_
_entity.id
_entity.type
_entity.pdbx_description
1 polymer ?
#
loop_
_entity_poly.entity_id
_entity_poly.type
_entity_poly.pdbx_seq_one_letter_code
_entity_poly.pdbx_strand_id
1 'polypeptide(L)'
;MSRPPNGGPHGYDGAKRLNGRKRHLLVDTLGLVCKVHVTAADVGDRDGAMELLGRLDRRQFPRLRHGWADGGYRGPFLDWTRKRRGIAFKVVQRSDGGRQRRWLPPGATPPIVSPFAVVPRRWVVERTFAWLGRFRRLSKDYEYLTATSEAVIYLAMTRLLLRRLTRT
;
A
#
# COMPACT_ATOMS: atom_id res chain seq x y z
N MET A 1 5.37 -3.06 13.51
CA MET A 1 4.64 -4.33 13.28
C MET A 1 5.13 -5.34 14.31
N SER A 2 4.27 -5.82 15.17
CA SER A 2 4.65 -6.81 16.19
C SER A 2 4.43 -8.23 15.64
N ARG A 3 5.29 -9.14 16.07
CA ARG A 3 5.19 -10.57 15.80
C ARG A 3 3.78 -11.04 16.18
N PRO A 4 3.09 -11.82 15.33
CA PRO A 4 1.83 -12.44 15.74
C PRO A 4 2.09 -13.34 16.95
N PRO A 5 1.26 -13.29 18.00
CA PRO A 5 1.50 -13.99 19.24
C PRO A 5 1.58 -15.51 19.09
N ASN A 6 1.09 -16.06 18.00
CA ASN A 6 0.96 -17.50 17.78
C ASN A 6 1.89 -18.09 16.70
N GLY A 7 2.95 -17.39 16.28
CA GLY A 7 4.01 -17.99 15.45
C GLY A 7 3.67 -18.28 13.98
N GLY A 8 2.56 -17.76 13.43
CA GLY A 8 2.21 -17.91 12.00
C GLY A 8 3.23 -17.25 11.05
N PRO A 9 3.05 -17.37 9.71
CA PRO A 9 4.00 -16.86 8.73
C PRO A 9 4.36 -15.38 8.97
N HIS A 10 5.62 -15.09 9.19
CA HIS A 10 6.16 -13.74 9.43
C HIS A 10 7.59 -13.65 8.89
N GLY A 11 8.09 -12.44 8.65
CA GLY A 11 9.42 -12.19 8.15
C GLY A 11 10.02 -10.91 8.74
N TYR A 12 11.30 -10.67 8.49
CA TYR A 12 12.02 -9.49 8.97
C TYR A 12 12.15 -8.45 7.85
N ASP A 13 11.58 -7.26 8.07
CA ASP A 13 11.79 -6.10 7.18
C ASP A 13 13.08 -5.37 7.59
N GLY A 14 14.16 -5.62 6.83
CA GLY A 14 15.48 -5.03 7.12
C GLY A 14 15.51 -3.50 7.01
N ALA A 15 14.64 -2.89 6.18
CA ALA A 15 14.58 -1.44 6.04
C ALA A 15 13.91 -0.77 7.24
N LYS A 16 12.89 -1.41 7.80
CA LYS A 16 12.16 -0.92 8.98
C LYS A 16 12.66 -1.51 10.29
N ARG A 17 13.56 -2.49 10.23
CA ARG A 17 14.09 -3.24 11.38
C ARG A 17 12.98 -3.84 12.27
N LEU A 18 11.96 -4.39 11.63
CA LEU A 18 10.77 -4.93 12.30
C LEU A 18 10.46 -6.33 11.79
N ASN A 19 10.12 -7.21 12.73
CA ASN A 19 9.61 -8.54 12.40
C ASN A 19 8.07 -8.52 12.36
N GLY A 20 7.47 -9.12 11.34
CA GLY A 20 6.02 -9.14 11.21
C GLY A 20 5.52 -9.47 9.81
N ARG A 21 4.42 -8.81 9.43
CA ARG A 21 3.75 -8.97 8.13
C ARG A 21 3.56 -7.63 7.45
N LYS A 22 3.48 -7.66 6.12
CA LYS A 22 3.10 -6.53 5.28
C LYS A 22 1.67 -6.70 4.77
N ARG A 23 0.93 -5.60 4.74
CA ARG A 23 -0.42 -5.53 4.16
C ARG A 23 -0.33 -4.76 2.85
N HIS A 24 -0.52 -5.46 1.74
CA HIS A 24 -0.59 -4.86 0.41
C HIS A 24 -2.06 -4.58 0.10
N LEU A 25 -2.39 -3.34 -0.29
CA LEU A 25 -3.76 -2.92 -0.54
C LEU A 25 -3.89 -2.35 -1.96
N LEU A 26 -4.90 -2.80 -2.69
CA LEU A 26 -5.42 -2.09 -3.83
C LEU A 26 -6.70 -1.39 -3.38
N VAL A 27 -6.74 -0.08 -3.52
CA VAL A 27 -7.88 0.75 -3.12
C VAL A 27 -8.42 1.52 -4.33
N ASP A 28 -9.71 1.82 -4.32
CA ASP A 28 -10.31 2.72 -5.29
C ASP A 28 -9.99 4.20 -4.99
N THR A 29 -10.51 5.11 -5.77
CA THR A 29 -10.30 6.57 -5.60
C THR A 29 -10.93 7.13 -4.34
N LEU A 30 -11.86 6.40 -3.72
CA LEU A 30 -12.50 6.74 -2.45
C LEU A 30 -11.79 6.10 -1.25
N GLY A 31 -10.75 5.29 -1.48
CA GLY A 31 -10.00 4.57 -0.44
C GLY A 31 -10.68 3.28 0.02
N LEU A 32 -11.65 2.77 -0.75
CA LEU A 32 -12.28 1.50 -0.45
C LEU A 32 -11.40 0.34 -0.95
N VAL A 33 -11.24 -0.69 -0.12
CA VAL A 33 -10.38 -1.82 -0.44
C VAL A 33 -11.00 -2.68 -1.54
N CYS A 34 -10.35 -2.71 -2.71
CA CYS A 34 -10.70 -3.61 -3.81
C CYS A 34 -10.07 -4.99 -3.60
N LYS A 35 -8.81 -5.04 -3.16
CA LYS A 35 -8.10 -6.28 -2.89
C LYS A 35 -7.09 -6.06 -1.78
N VAL A 36 -6.92 -7.07 -0.93
CA VAL A 36 -5.87 -7.13 0.07
C VAL A 36 -5.04 -8.39 -0.13
N HIS A 37 -3.77 -8.30 0.20
CA HIS A 37 -2.86 -9.43 0.31
C HIS A 37 -1.91 -9.21 1.48
N VAL A 38 -1.78 -10.22 2.35
CA VAL A 38 -0.92 -10.18 3.52
C VAL A 38 0.23 -11.14 3.34
N THR A 39 1.46 -10.63 3.42
CA THR A 39 2.69 -11.40 3.27
C THR A 39 3.55 -11.34 4.53
N ALA A 40 4.55 -12.20 4.62
CA ALA A 40 5.65 -12.01 5.54
C ALA A 40 6.38 -10.68 5.24
N ALA A 41 6.99 -10.05 6.24
CA ALA A 41 7.54 -8.69 6.08
C ALA A 41 8.85 -8.63 5.27
N ASP A 42 9.50 -9.77 5.04
CA ASP A 42 10.67 -9.92 4.16
C ASP A 42 10.32 -9.89 2.66
N VAL A 43 9.04 -10.13 2.31
CA VAL A 43 8.58 -10.01 0.92
C VAL A 43 8.68 -8.54 0.46
N GLY A 44 9.30 -8.31 -0.70
CA GLY A 44 9.44 -6.98 -1.30
C GLY A 44 8.08 -6.35 -1.63
N ASP A 45 7.96 -5.03 -1.51
CA ASP A 45 6.69 -4.34 -1.76
C ASP A 45 6.20 -4.54 -3.20
N ARG A 46 7.12 -4.63 -4.17
CA ARG A 46 6.79 -4.92 -5.58
C ARG A 46 6.26 -6.34 -5.77
N ASP A 47 6.93 -7.32 -5.15
CA ASP A 47 6.56 -8.73 -5.25
C ASP A 47 5.20 -8.97 -4.62
N GLY A 48 4.96 -8.44 -3.42
CA GLY A 48 3.66 -8.51 -2.77
C GLY A 48 2.54 -7.81 -3.55
N ALA A 49 2.83 -6.71 -4.24
CA ALA A 49 1.86 -6.06 -5.12
C ALA A 49 1.61 -6.87 -6.41
N MET A 50 2.63 -7.53 -6.97
CA MET A 50 2.46 -8.43 -8.11
C MET A 50 1.61 -9.64 -7.72
N GLU A 51 1.83 -10.24 -6.56
CA GLU A 51 1.01 -11.32 -6.03
C GLU A 51 -0.44 -10.87 -5.80
N LEU A 52 -0.66 -9.71 -5.17
CA LEU A 52 -1.98 -9.12 -4.98
C LEU A 52 -2.72 -8.97 -6.30
N LEU A 53 -2.07 -8.35 -7.29
CA LEU A 53 -2.66 -8.15 -8.61
C LEU A 53 -2.82 -9.47 -9.37
N GLY A 54 -1.95 -10.45 -9.16
CA GLY A 54 -2.07 -11.81 -9.70
C GLY A 54 -3.37 -12.50 -9.25
N ARG A 55 -3.75 -12.31 -8.00
CA ARG A 55 -4.98 -12.86 -7.38
C ARG A 55 -6.24 -12.03 -7.66
N LEU A 56 -6.13 -10.92 -8.38
CA LEU A 56 -7.27 -10.06 -8.71
C LEU A 56 -8.10 -10.69 -9.83
N ASP A 57 -9.37 -10.97 -9.57
CA ASP A 57 -10.31 -11.37 -10.62
C ASP A 57 -10.72 -10.14 -11.45
N ARG A 58 -10.29 -10.12 -12.69
CA ARG A 58 -10.58 -9.03 -13.63
C ARG A 58 -12.07 -8.89 -13.96
N ARG A 59 -12.86 -9.95 -13.80
CA ARG A 59 -14.32 -9.92 -14.04
C ARG A 59 -15.03 -9.06 -12.99
N GLN A 60 -14.53 -9.05 -11.74
CA GLN A 60 -15.05 -8.19 -10.66
C GLN A 60 -14.69 -6.72 -10.87
N PHE A 61 -13.59 -6.43 -11.59
CA PHE A 61 -13.07 -5.08 -11.81
C PHE A 61 -12.85 -4.76 -13.29
N PRO A 62 -13.90 -4.81 -14.15
CA PRO A 62 -13.74 -4.67 -15.60
C PRO A 62 -13.26 -3.27 -16.02
N ARG A 63 -13.55 -2.24 -15.20
CA ARG A 63 -13.16 -0.84 -15.45
C ARG A 63 -11.78 -0.48 -14.90
N LEU A 64 -11.11 -1.38 -14.17
CA LEU A 64 -9.77 -1.12 -13.63
C LEU A 64 -8.72 -1.16 -14.74
N ARG A 65 -8.40 -0.01 -15.32
CA ARG A 65 -7.40 0.15 -16.38
C ARG A 65 -6.20 0.97 -15.98
N HIS A 66 -6.36 1.82 -14.96
CA HIS A 66 -5.32 2.73 -14.47
C HIS A 66 -5.18 2.64 -12.97
N GLY A 67 -3.96 2.80 -12.47
CA GLY A 67 -3.65 2.86 -11.06
C GLY A 67 -2.54 3.87 -10.77
N TRP A 68 -2.37 4.18 -9.50
CA TRP A 68 -1.28 5.02 -9.00
C TRP A 68 -0.50 4.23 -7.96
N ALA A 69 0.82 4.33 -8.02
CA ALA A 69 1.73 3.72 -7.07
C ALA A 69 2.80 4.74 -6.68
N ASP A 70 3.47 4.52 -5.57
CA ASP A 70 4.56 5.39 -5.13
C ASP A 70 5.87 5.09 -5.88
N GLY A 71 6.95 5.85 -5.54
CA GLY A 71 8.24 5.73 -6.19
C GLY A 71 8.92 4.36 -6.06
N GLY A 72 8.53 3.54 -5.10
CA GLY A 72 9.05 2.20 -4.88
C GLY A 72 8.64 1.18 -5.96
N TYR A 73 7.58 1.48 -6.72
CA TYR A 73 7.00 0.57 -7.72
C TYR A 73 7.48 0.84 -9.17
N ARG A 74 8.67 1.42 -9.35
CA ARG A 74 9.26 1.66 -10.68
C ARG A 74 9.84 0.38 -11.30
N GLY A 75 10.11 0.45 -12.61
CA GLY A 75 10.78 -0.60 -13.35
C GLY A 75 9.90 -1.81 -13.68
N PRO A 76 10.36 -3.04 -13.46
CA PRO A 76 9.69 -4.26 -13.95
C PRO A 76 8.22 -4.41 -13.54
N PHE A 77 7.80 -3.83 -12.40
CA PHE A 77 6.41 -3.85 -11.95
C PHE A 77 5.47 -3.18 -12.95
N LEU A 78 5.85 -2.02 -13.50
CA LEU A 78 5.01 -1.27 -14.45
C LEU A 78 4.81 -2.04 -15.76
N ASP A 79 5.87 -2.66 -16.27
CA ASP A 79 5.83 -3.46 -17.50
C ASP A 79 5.01 -4.72 -17.29
N TRP A 80 5.20 -5.39 -16.17
CA TRP A 80 4.45 -6.60 -15.81
C TRP A 80 2.95 -6.30 -15.68
N THR A 81 2.56 -5.25 -14.95
CA THR A 81 1.15 -4.90 -14.76
C THR A 81 0.47 -4.55 -16.08
N ARG A 82 1.17 -3.82 -16.96
CA ARG A 82 0.65 -3.47 -18.28
C ARG A 82 0.49 -4.70 -19.17
N LYS A 83 1.54 -5.53 -19.28
CA LYS A 83 1.57 -6.69 -20.18
C LYS A 83 0.68 -7.85 -19.70
N ARG A 84 0.74 -8.17 -18.40
CA ARG A 84 0.06 -9.35 -17.84
C ARG A 84 -1.33 -9.08 -17.29
N ARG A 85 -1.58 -7.86 -16.82
CA ARG A 85 -2.85 -7.50 -16.16
C ARG A 85 -3.68 -6.48 -16.93
N GLY A 86 -3.13 -5.84 -17.97
CA GLY A 86 -3.80 -4.78 -18.72
C GLY A 86 -4.10 -3.55 -17.87
N ILE A 87 -3.27 -3.29 -16.84
CA ILE A 87 -3.42 -2.15 -15.93
C ILE A 87 -2.18 -1.27 -16.07
N ALA A 88 -2.38 0.00 -16.44
CA ALA A 88 -1.31 0.99 -16.52
C ALA A 88 -1.18 1.72 -15.18
N PHE A 89 -0.06 1.52 -14.48
CA PHE A 89 0.25 2.26 -13.26
C PHE A 89 1.09 3.51 -13.56
N LYS A 90 0.68 4.64 -12.97
CA LYS A 90 1.45 5.87 -12.95
C LYS A 90 2.15 6.00 -11.59
N VAL A 91 3.47 6.12 -11.62
CA VAL A 91 4.26 6.36 -10.42
C VAL A 91 4.13 7.82 -10.00
N VAL A 92 3.67 8.04 -8.79
CA VAL A 92 3.53 9.35 -8.19
C VAL A 92 4.81 9.68 -7.42
N GLN A 93 5.52 10.70 -7.87
CA GLN A 93 6.74 11.17 -7.19
C GLN A 93 6.36 12.16 -6.08
N ARG A 94 7.16 12.19 -5.02
CA ARG A 94 7.13 13.29 -4.06
C ARG A 94 7.64 14.56 -4.74
N SER A 95 6.95 15.67 -4.56
CA SER A 95 7.39 16.98 -5.06
C SER A 95 8.61 17.53 -4.32
N ASP A 96 8.91 16.97 -3.16
CA ASP A 96 10.03 17.35 -2.30
C ASP A 96 11.41 16.88 -2.80
N GLY A 97 11.50 16.44 -4.07
CA GLY A 97 12.78 16.19 -4.78
C GLY A 97 13.81 15.33 -4.05
N GLY A 98 13.35 14.47 -3.09
CA GLY A 98 14.23 13.78 -2.18
C GLY A 98 15.21 14.78 -1.56
N ARG A 99 14.88 15.33 -0.43
CA ARG A 99 15.89 15.94 0.45
C ARG A 99 16.86 14.86 0.93
N GLN A 100 17.62 14.31 -0.01
CA GLN A 100 18.92 13.80 0.36
C GLN A 100 19.67 15.02 0.88
N ARG A 101 20.15 14.94 2.12
CA ARG A 101 21.23 15.79 2.62
C ARG A 101 22.42 15.60 1.69
N ARG A 102 22.35 16.19 0.52
CA ARG A 102 23.49 16.27 -0.38
C ARG A 102 24.41 17.28 0.28
N TRP A 103 25.56 16.79 0.73
CA TRP A 103 26.62 17.69 1.12
C TRP A 103 26.87 18.63 -0.05
N LEU A 104 26.63 19.91 0.13
CA LEU A 104 26.93 20.95 -0.86
C LEU A 104 28.29 21.54 -0.46
N PRO A 105 29.23 21.65 -1.41
CA PRO A 105 30.50 22.32 -1.13
C PRO A 105 30.26 23.76 -0.71
N PRO A 106 31.16 24.35 0.11
CA PRO A 106 31.06 25.75 0.51
C PRO A 106 30.94 26.67 -0.70
N GLY A 107 29.92 27.55 -0.74
CA GLY A 107 29.63 28.47 -1.83
C GLY A 107 28.67 27.95 -2.91
N ALA A 108 28.21 26.72 -2.85
CA ALA A 108 27.17 26.23 -3.78
C ALA A 108 25.80 26.78 -3.41
N THR A 109 25.12 27.35 -4.38
CA THR A 109 23.74 27.83 -4.24
C THR A 109 22.82 26.64 -4.05
N PRO A 110 22.00 26.56 -2.96
CA PRO A 110 21.03 25.47 -2.79
C PRO A 110 20.08 25.45 -3.98
N PRO A 111 19.72 24.26 -4.50
CA PRO A 111 18.72 24.20 -5.57
C PRO A 111 17.41 24.79 -5.07
N ILE A 112 16.76 25.58 -5.93
CA ILE A 112 15.44 26.16 -5.64
C ILE A 112 14.47 25.01 -5.36
N VAL A 113 14.09 24.87 -4.11
CA VAL A 113 13.13 23.85 -3.68
C VAL A 113 11.76 24.29 -4.16
N SER A 114 11.17 23.56 -5.08
CA SER A 114 9.77 23.77 -5.47
C SER A 114 8.87 23.80 -4.22
N PRO A 115 7.90 24.73 -4.12
CA PRO A 115 7.01 24.79 -2.97
C PRO A 115 6.31 23.43 -2.77
N PHE A 116 6.03 23.08 -1.51
CA PHE A 116 5.33 21.84 -1.16
C PHE A 116 4.04 21.73 -1.97
N ALA A 117 4.00 20.76 -2.88
CA ALA A 117 2.79 20.44 -3.63
C ALA A 117 2.18 19.16 -3.10
N VAL A 118 0.90 19.22 -2.72
CA VAL A 118 0.13 18.03 -2.36
C VAL A 118 0.00 17.16 -3.60
N VAL A 119 0.62 16.00 -3.57
CA VAL A 119 0.53 15.06 -4.70
C VAL A 119 -0.85 14.41 -4.70
N PRO A 120 -1.69 14.68 -5.72
CA PRO A 120 -3.04 14.14 -5.78
C PRO A 120 -3.04 12.63 -5.67
N ARG A 121 -3.98 12.08 -4.88
CA ARG A 121 -4.27 10.63 -4.74
C ARG A 121 -3.27 9.79 -3.94
N ARG A 122 -2.12 10.31 -3.54
CA ARG A 122 -1.19 9.54 -2.69
C ARG A 122 -1.76 9.26 -1.31
N TRP A 123 -2.40 10.25 -0.71
CA TRP A 123 -2.98 10.16 0.63
C TRP A 123 -4.16 9.18 0.74
N VAL A 124 -4.71 8.70 -0.39
CA VAL A 124 -5.88 7.81 -0.40
C VAL A 124 -5.60 6.49 0.30
N VAL A 125 -4.48 5.86 -0.01
CA VAL A 125 -4.10 4.59 0.64
C VAL A 125 -3.69 4.81 2.10
N GLU A 126 -3.02 5.92 2.41
CA GLU A 126 -2.66 6.30 3.78
C GLU A 126 -3.92 6.49 4.64
N ARG A 127 -4.94 7.16 4.11
CA ARG A 127 -6.26 7.30 4.73
C ARG A 127 -6.92 5.95 4.99
N THR A 128 -6.83 5.02 4.05
CA THR A 128 -7.38 3.67 4.22
C THR A 128 -6.70 2.95 5.38
N PHE A 129 -5.37 3.00 5.47
CA PHE A 129 -4.65 2.46 6.61
C PHE A 129 -5.06 3.13 7.92
N ALA A 130 -5.28 4.44 7.93
CA ALA A 130 -5.77 5.16 9.12
C ALA A 130 -7.18 4.70 9.53
N TRP A 131 -8.08 4.41 8.58
CA TRP A 131 -9.39 3.83 8.89
C TRP A 131 -9.27 2.43 9.49
N LEU A 132 -8.43 1.58 8.90
CA LEU A 132 -8.20 0.22 9.40
C LEU A 132 -7.56 0.24 10.80
N GLY A 133 -6.66 1.18 11.08
CA GLY A 133 -6.02 1.34 12.38
C GLY A 133 -6.99 1.70 13.53
N ARG A 134 -8.20 2.21 13.22
CA ARG A 134 -9.25 2.46 14.22
C ARG A 134 -9.91 1.18 14.73
N PHE A 135 -9.72 0.06 14.06
CA PHE A 135 -10.21 -1.23 14.52
C PHE A 135 -9.15 -1.88 15.42
N ARG A 136 -9.49 -2.10 16.68
CA ARG A 136 -8.58 -2.68 17.68
C ARG A 136 -7.88 -3.95 17.18
N ARG A 137 -8.61 -4.83 16.48
CA ARG A 137 -8.07 -6.08 15.95
C ARG A 137 -7.09 -5.90 14.77
N LEU A 138 -7.08 -4.72 14.14
CA LEU A 138 -6.18 -4.38 13.04
C LEU A 138 -5.03 -3.45 13.45
N SER A 139 -4.99 -2.98 14.72
CA SER A 139 -3.88 -2.20 15.26
C SER A 139 -2.56 -2.98 15.27
N LYS A 140 -2.66 -4.29 15.46
CA LYS A 140 -1.59 -5.28 15.29
C LYS A 140 -2.14 -6.44 14.47
N ASP A 141 -1.27 -7.36 14.01
CA ASP A 141 -1.70 -8.61 13.40
C ASP A 141 -1.71 -9.71 14.45
N TYR A 142 -2.92 -10.14 14.83
CA TYR A 142 -3.15 -11.18 15.84
C TYR A 142 -3.47 -12.55 15.23
N GLU A 143 -3.61 -12.61 13.91
CA GLU A 143 -4.08 -13.79 13.24
C GLU A 143 -2.92 -14.78 13.00
N TYR A 144 -3.19 -16.08 13.12
CA TYR A 144 -2.21 -17.10 12.79
C TYR A 144 -1.99 -17.19 11.27
N LEU A 145 -3.08 -17.25 10.49
CA LEU A 145 -3.03 -17.33 9.04
C LEU A 145 -3.13 -15.94 8.39
N THR A 146 -2.37 -15.72 7.32
CA THR A 146 -2.47 -14.49 6.53
C THR A 146 -3.86 -14.32 5.90
N ALA A 147 -4.50 -15.42 5.49
CA ALA A 147 -5.87 -15.41 4.97
C ALA A 147 -6.90 -14.89 5.99
N THR A 148 -6.73 -15.23 7.27
CA THR A 148 -7.59 -14.69 8.34
C THR A 148 -7.35 -13.20 8.53
N SER A 149 -6.09 -12.74 8.47
CA SER A 149 -5.76 -11.30 8.48
C SER A 149 -6.45 -10.55 7.34
N GLU A 150 -6.44 -11.12 6.13
CA GLU A 150 -7.13 -10.58 4.96
C GLU A 150 -8.64 -10.50 5.19
N ALA A 151 -9.25 -11.57 5.72
CA ALA A 151 -10.68 -11.61 6.04
C ALA A 151 -11.10 -10.54 7.06
N VAL A 152 -10.31 -10.33 8.11
CA VAL A 152 -10.57 -9.29 9.12
C VAL A 152 -10.51 -7.89 8.51
N ILE A 153 -9.60 -7.65 7.54
CA ILE A 153 -9.54 -6.37 6.82
C ILE A 153 -10.82 -6.16 5.99
N TYR A 154 -11.30 -7.20 5.28
CA TYR A 154 -12.56 -7.11 4.53
C TYR A 154 -13.75 -6.87 5.45
N LEU A 155 -13.86 -7.54 6.60
CA LEU A 155 -14.92 -7.30 7.60
C LEU A 155 -14.91 -5.85 8.11
N ALA A 156 -13.74 -5.31 8.41
CA ALA A 156 -13.60 -3.91 8.83
C ALA A 156 -14.06 -2.94 7.74
N MET A 157 -13.71 -3.23 6.48
CA MET A 157 -14.13 -2.43 5.33
C MET A 157 -15.64 -2.53 5.09
N THR A 158 -16.23 -3.72 5.19
CA THR A 158 -17.68 -3.93 5.09
C THR A 158 -18.43 -3.10 6.13
N ARG A 159 -17.98 -3.11 7.39
CA ARG A 159 -18.57 -2.26 8.43
C ARG A 159 -18.49 -0.77 8.08
N LEU A 160 -17.37 -0.33 7.53
CA LEU A 160 -17.20 1.06 7.10
C LEU A 160 -18.16 1.42 5.96
N LEU A 161 -18.33 0.54 4.99
CA LEU A 161 -19.25 0.70 3.86
C LEU A 161 -20.71 0.76 4.33
N LEU A 162 -21.12 -0.18 5.18
CA LEU A 162 -22.48 -0.19 5.76
C LEU A 162 -22.79 1.12 6.49
N ARG A 163 -21.84 1.61 7.32
CA ARG A 163 -22.02 2.89 8.01
C ARG A 163 -22.12 4.10 7.07
N ARG A 164 -21.53 4.04 5.87
CA ARG A 164 -21.69 5.10 4.88
C ARG A 164 -23.04 5.04 4.16
N LEU A 165 -23.53 3.82 3.89
CA LEU A 165 -24.83 3.61 3.25
C LEU A 165 -26.00 3.98 4.16
N THR A 166 -25.85 3.80 5.49
CA THR A 166 -26.88 4.10 6.48
C THR A 166 -26.83 5.52 7.04
N ARG A 167 -25.83 6.32 6.67
CA ARG A 167 -25.79 7.75 6.98
C ARG A 167 -26.54 8.49 5.88
N THR A 168 -27.82 8.72 6.09
CA THR A 168 -28.63 9.74 5.42
C THR A 168 -28.30 11.12 5.95
#